data_1722bbfef6503b39ce5aae2319c2c0c9
#
_entry.id   1722bbfef6503b39ce5aae2319c2c0c9
#
_cell.length_a   1.000
_cell.length_b   1.000
_cell.length_c   1.000
_cell.angle_alpha   90.00
_cell.angle_beta   90.00
_cell.angle_gamma   90.00
#
_symmetry.space_group_name_H-M   'P 1'
#
loop_
_entity.id
_entity.type
_entity.pdbx_description
1 polymer ?
#
loop_
_entity_poly.entity_id
_entity_poly.type
_entity_poly.pdbx_seq_one_letter_code
_entity_poly.pdbx_strand_id
1 'polypeptide(L)'
;MSAVAALVLGYPIGNWLASLKRARRVVTAVILLPFLLPAFLVGLAFRPLLGDLIQNSNFGILAIISAHAFMNAGFIAVVTASSLVPKDQVEAAQLDGASRVQARLRIQLPQQLPALSAAGLLVALYSATSYGLVITLGEGSVLTLETEIVVAALQELNLQTAGWLALLQTVMTVLFFALSQRLGAKPTVLFGEVEQHPGGSWLGGLIGAGLIALVAIVVGGVLTRAVSSGPGLIENFANLGSRGARDILNITVVEAAGNSLRNLALATSVSLAVAWILSTRRVGLGVLAPIGLSPVVIGLSALVLTGYLPTWLATSWVLLPIVQSIFLVPLAFQIISPARKSMSGEVLEAAKLDGANGIQLLGLIELPTLRKPLLAATAIVSLGSLGEFGAASFLAYGSDATLPLVMFRLMSRPGADNLGMAMAAASTFILLALTVVWAISSAQTEHQDR
;
A
#
# COMPACT_ATOMS: atom_id res chain seq x y z
N MET A 1 -2.78 18.23 1.08
CA MET A 1 -2.72 18.48 -0.38
C MET A 1 -2.78 17.16 -1.18
N SER A 2 -1.85 16.22 -0.98
CA SER A 2 -1.80 14.95 -1.73
C SER A 2 -3.11 14.14 -1.70
N ALA A 3 -3.75 14.01 -0.53
CA ALA A 3 -5.03 13.30 -0.40
C ALA A 3 -6.16 14.01 -1.17
N VAL A 4 -6.17 15.34 -1.17
CA VAL A 4 -7.17 16.12 -1.94
C VAL A 4 -6.96 15.89 -3.44
N ALA A 5 -5.72 15.92 -3.91
CA ALA A 5 -5.39 15.65 -5.31
C ALA A 5 -5.81 14.23 -5.71
N ALA A 6 -5.55 13.22 -4.85
CA ALA A 6 -5.98 11.84 -5.08
C ALA A 6 -7.51 11.70 -5.13
N LEU A 7 -8.26 12.40 -4.25
CA LEU A 7 -9.72 12.41 -4.27
C LEU A 7 -10.27 13.08 -5.53
N VAL A 8 -9.71 14.23 -5.93
CA VAL A 8 -10.14 14.97 -7.14
C VAL A 8 -9.94 14.14 -8.41
N LEU A 9 -8.84 13.38 -8.49
CA LEU A 9 -8.57 12.50 -9.63
C LEU A 9 -9.35 11.17 -9.53
N GLY A 10 -9.35 10.54 -8.37
CA GLY A 10 -9.90 9.20 -8.17
C GLY A 10 -11.44 9.17 -8.23
N TYR A 11 -12.13 10.20 -7.74
CA TYR A 11 -13.59 10.23 -7.75
C TYR A 11 -14.20 10.13 -9.17
N PRO A 12 -13.81 10.96 -10.16
CA PRO A 12 -14.32 10.82 -11.52
C PRO A 12 -13.89 9.50 -12.18
N ILE A 13 -12.67 9.01 -11.90
CA ILE A 13 -12.21 7.70 -12.40
C ILE A 13 -13.09 6.58 -11.85
N GLY A 14 -13.45 6.60 -10.56
CA GLY A 14 -14.28 5.58 -9.95
C GLY A 14 -15.71 5.52 -10.53
N ASN A 15 -16.30 6.67 -10.80
CA ASN A 15 -17.60 6.73 -11.49
C ASN A 15 -17.52 6.18 -12.93
N TRP A 16 -16.42 6.41 -13.64
CA TRP A 16 -16.17 5.80 -14.95
C TRP A 16 -15.92 4.30 -14.85
N LEU A 17 -15.11 3.85 -13.87
CA LEU A 17 -14.79 2.44 -13.62
C LEU A 17 -16.06 1.59 -13.42
N ALA A 18 -17.05 2.12 -12.70
CA ALA A 18 -18.32 1.45 -12.47
C ALA A 18 -19.16 1.28 -13.75
N SER A 19 -18.94 2.10 -14.78
CA SER A 19 -19.61 1.97 -16.07
C SER A 19 -18.99 0.93 -16.99
N LEU A 20 -17.77 0.47 -16.70
CA LEU A 20 -17.07 -0.52 -17.50
C LEU A 20 -17.67 -1.93 -17.26
N LYS A 21 -17.81 -2.69 -18.35
CA LYS A 21 -18.29 -4.08 -18.29
C LYS A 21 -17.11 -5.06 -18.32
N ARG A 22 -16.66 -5.44 -19.51
CA ARG A 22 -15.63 -6.47 -19.70
C ARG A 22 -14.23 -6.01 -19.30
N ALA A 23 -13.87 -4.76 -19.57
CA ALA A 23 -12.54 -4.23 -19.29
C ALA A 23 -12.31 -3.86 -17.80
N ARG A 24 -13.37 -3.85 -16.96
CA ARG A 24 -13.28 -3.35 -15.57
C ARG A 24 -12.18 -4.03 -14.75
N ARG A 25 -12.08 -5.37 -14.82
CA ARG A 25 -11.06 -6.12 -14.04
C ARG A 25 -9.64 -5.69 -14.40
N VAL A 26 -9.35 -5.62 -15.71
CA VAL A 26 -8.03 -5.23 -16.21
C VAL A 26 -7.71 -3.78 -15.86
N VAL A 27 -8.67 -2.87 -16.08
CA VAL A 27 -8.52 -1.45 -15.74
C VAL A 27 -8.29 -1.27 -14.24
N THR A 28 -9.07 -1.95 -13.40
CA THR A 28 -8.87 -1.91 -11.93
C THR A 28 -7.46 -2.36 -11.54
N ALA A 29 -6.98 -3.47 -12.09
CA ALA A 29 -5.64 -3.97 -11.80
C ALA A 29 -4.55 -2.96 -12.20
N VAL A 30 -4.69 -2.35 -13.38
CA VAL A 30 -3.72 -1.35 -13.90
C VAL A 30 -3.72 -0.08 -13.06
N ILE A 31 -4.89 0.49 -12.72
CA ILE A 31 -4.95 1.74 -11.94
C ILE A 31 -4.60 1.54 -10.46
N LEU A 32 -4.70 0.32 -9.92
CA LEU A 32 -4.25 -0.02 -8.57
C LEU A 32 -2.74 -0.29 -8.50
N LEU A 33 -2.09 -0.60 -9.63
CA LEU A 33 -0.66 -0.94 -9.64
C LEU A 33 0.20 0.12 -8.95
N PRO A 34 0.04 1.43 -9.19
CA PRO A 34 0.84 2.45 -8.50
C PRO A 34 0.71 2.43 -6.98
N PHE A 35 -0.48 2.14 -6.45
CA PHE A 35 -0.72 2.02 -5.01
C PHE A 35 0.04 0.83 -4.39
N LEU A 36 0.27 -0.22 -5.17
CA LEU A 36 0.95 -1.44 -4.76
C LEU A 36 2.48 -1.35 -4.89
N LEU A 37 2.98 -0.36 -5.65
CA LEU A 37 4.42 -0.15 -5.81
C LEU A 37 5.02 0.54 -4.57
N PRO A 38 6.26 0.20 -4.19
CA PRO A 38 6.95 0.92 -3.13
C PRO A 38 7.09 2.40 -3.47
N ALA A 39 6.82 3.26 -2.48
CA ALA A 39 6.83 4.70 -2.67
C ALA A 39 8.18 5.22 -3.22
N PHE A 40 9.30 4.66 -2.76
CA PHE A 40 10.62 5.02 -3.26
C PHE A 40 10.79 4.66 -4.75
N LEU A 41 10.26 3.52 -5.21
CA LEU A 41 10.33 3.11 -6.62
C LEU A 41 9.55 4.06 -7.52
N VAL A 42 8.36 4.48 -7.07
CA VAL A 42 7.59 5.51 -7.78
C VAL A 42 8.38 6.81 -7.85
N GLY A 43 9.00 7.24 -6.74
CA GLY A 43 9.87 8.40 -6.72
C GLY A 43 11.00 8.32 -7.74
N LEU A 44 11.67 7.17 -7.79
CA LEU A 44 12.74 6.91 -8.77
C LEU A 44 12.27 6.95 -10.23
N ALA A 45 11.09 6.43 -10.50
CA ALA A 45 10.53 6.43 -11.84
C ALA A 45 10.05 7.83 -12.28
N PHE A 46 9.61 8.67 -11.33
CA PHE A 46 9.20 10.06 -11.58
C PHE A 46 10.38 11.01 -11.77
N ARG A 47 11.48 10.78 -11.06
CA ARG A 47 12.66 11.65 -11.10
C ARG A 47 13.14 12.02 -12.52
N PRO A 48 13.28 11.08 -13.45
CA PRO A 48 13.71 11.40 -14.82
C PRO A 48 12.67 12.12 -15.67
N LEU A 49 11.39 12.02 -15.31
CA LEU A 49 10.32 12.75 -16.00
C LEU A 49 10.33 14.23 -15.65
N LEU A 50 10.90 14.58 -14.49
CA LEU A 50 10.91 15.91 -13.94
C LEU A 50 12.26 16.64 -14.16
N GLY A 51 13.32 15.89 -14.41
CA GLY A 51 14.66 16.44 -14.67
C GLY A 51 15.15 17.39 -13.57
N ASP A 52 15.83 18.47 -13.95
CA ASP A 52 16.39 19.45 -13.02
C ASP A 52 15.34 20.33 -12.32
N LEU A 53 14.07 20.25 -12.73
CA LEU A 53 12.98 20.99 -12.07
C LEU A 53 12.83 20.65 -10.58
N ILE A 54 13.23 19.43 -10.19
CA ILE A 54 13.13 18.95 -8.81
C ILE A 54 14.06 19.72 -7.85
N GLN A 55 15.14 20.31 -8.34
CA GLN A 55 16.09 21.07 -7.52
C GLN A 55 15.47 22.34 -6.92
N ASN A 56 14.36 22.82 -7.48
CA ASN A 56 13.58 23.90 -6.90
C ASN A 56 12.58 23.32 -5.87
N SER A 57 12.64 23.79 -4.62
CA SER A 57 11.80 23.28 -3.52
C SER A 57 10.29 23.31 -3.82
N ASN A 58 9.81 24.34 -4.53
CA ASN A 58 8.40 24.43 -4.91
C ASN A 58 8.00 23.35 -5.91
N PHE A 59 8.85 23.08 -6.89
CA PHE A 59 8.64 21.99 -7.83
C PHE A 59 8.82 20.61 -7.17
N GLY A 60 9.73 20.48 -6.21
CA GLY A 60 9.89 19.27 -5.41
C GLY A 60 8.62 18.91 -4.63
N ILE A 61 7.99 19.90 -3.98
CA ILE A 61 6.71 19.71 -3.28
C ILE A 61 5.60 19.29 -4.27
N LEU A 62 5.51 19.97 -5.43
CA LEU A 62 4.52 19.63 -6.45
C LEU A 62 4.75 18.23 -7.03
N ALA A 63 6.00 17.86 -7.25
CA ALA A 63 6.39 16.52 -7.68
C ALA A 63 5.94 15.44 -6.69
N ILE A 64 6.18 15.65 -5.39
CA ILE A 64 5.75 14.75 -4.30
C ILE A 64 4.22 14.65 -4.25
N ILE A 65 3.50 15.78 -4.35
CA ILE A 65 2.03 15.78 -4.37
C ILE A 65 1.51 15.01 -5.59
N SER A 66 2.10 15.22 -6.76
CA SER A 66 1.72 14.55 -8.01
C SER A 66 1.97 13.05 -7.96
N ALA A 67 3.11 12.63 -7.43
CA ALA A 67 3.45 11.23 -7.25
C ALA A 67 2.55 10.55 -6.21
N HIS A 68 2.22 11.19 -5.10
CA HIS A 68 1.23 10.69 -4.15
C HIS A 68 -0.17 10.57 -4.78
N ALA A 69 -0.58 11.57 -5.58
CA ALA A 69 -1.85 11.54 -6.29
C ALA A 69 -1.89 10.38 -7.30
N PHE A 70 -0.81 10.18 -8.06
CA PHE A 70 -0.64 9.05 -8.96
C PHE A 70 -0.76 7.71 -8.24
N MET A 71 -0.06 7.55 -7.11
CA MET A 71 -0.11 6.31 -6.33
C MET A 71 -1.50 6.01 -5.80
N ASN A 72 -2.24 7.03 -5.35
CA ASN A 72 -3.45 6.83 -4.57
C ASN A 72 -4.76 7.04 -5.35
N ALA A 73 -4.74 7.67 -6.54
CA ALA A 73 -5.94 7.92 -7.34
C ALA A 73 -6.69 6.63 -7.71
N GLY A 74 -5.96 5.56 -8.06
CA GLY A 74 -6.55 4.25 -8.36
C GLY A 74 -7.25 3.63 -7.15
N PHE A 75 -6.67 3.75 -5.96
CA PHE A 75 -7.29 3.33 -4.71
C PHE A 75 -8.60 4.09 -4.44
N ILE A 76 -8.58 5.42 -4.52
CA ILE A 76 -9.79 6.24 -4.38
C ILE A 76 -10.84 5.88 -5.45
N ALA A 77 -10.42 5.60 -6.68
CA ALA A 77 -11.33 5.19 -7.75
C ALA A 77 -12.06 3.88 -7.43
N VAL A 78 -11.35 2.89 -6.90
CA VAL A 78 -11.95 1.61 -6.49
C VAL A 78 -12.93 1.81 -5.32
N VAL A 79 -12.56 2.60 -4.32
CA VAL A 79 -13.45 2.92 -3.19
C VAL A 79 -14.69 3.67 -3.68
N THR A 80 -14.53 4.62 -4.59
CA THR A 80 -15.66 5.34 -5.20
C THR A 80 -16.59 4.38 -5.92
N ALA A 81 -16.05 3.49 -6.76
CA ALA A 81 -16.84 2.54 -7.53
C ALA A 81 -17.60 1.53 -6.65
N SER A 82 -16.98 1.07 -5.54
CA SER A 82 -17.59 0.12 -4.60
C SER A 82 -18.59 0.76 -3.63
N SER A 83 -18.59 2.09 -3.50
CA SER A 83 -19.50 2.85 -2.63
C SER A 83 -20.64 3.54 -3.38
N LEU A 84 -20.84 3.22 -4.65
CA LEU A 84 -21.95 3.76 -5.43
C LEU A 84 -23.29 3.33 -4.85
N VAL A 85 -24.23 4.26 -4.86
CA VAL A 85 -25.61 4.03 -4.43
C VAL A 85 -26.31 3.11 -5.43
N PRO A 86 -27.19 2.20 -5.00
CA PRO A 86 -27.98 1.36 -5.89
C PRO A 86 -28.68 2.18 -6.98
N LYS A 87 -28.66 1.66 -8.20
CA LYS A 87 -29.15 2.33 -9.40
C LYS A 87 -30.60 2.78 -9.26
N ASP A 88 -31.42 1.96 -8.63
CA ASP A 88 -32.85 2.20 -8.42
C ASP A 88 -33.12 3.51 -7.65
N GLN A 89 -32.27 3.86 -6.68
CA GLN A 89 -32.42 5.10 -5.92
C GLN A 89 -32.13 6.34 -6.78
N VAL A 90 -31.15 6.23 -7.68
CA VAL A 90 -30.81 7.33 -8.60
C VAL A 90 -31.89 7.48 -9.67
N GLU A 91 -32.42 6.37 -10.19
CA GLU A 91 -33.51 6.38 -11.18
C GLU A 91 -34.82 6.88 -10.58
N ALA A 92 -35.16 6.48 -9.35
CA ALA A 92 -36.33 6.99 -8.63
C ALA A 92 -36.29 8.53 -8.50
N ALA A 93 -35.14 9.07 -8.08
CA ALA A 93 -34.99 10.54 -7.98
C ALA A 93 -35.13 11.24 -9.34
N GLN A 94 -34.68 10.61 -10.43
CA GLN A 94 -34.85 11.19 -11.77
C GLN A 94 -36.29 11.12 -12.24
N LEU A 95 -37.02 10.07 -11.88
CA LEU A 95 -38.46 9.97 -12.12
C LEU A 95 -39.24 11.06 -11.35
N ASP A 96 -38.76 11.41 -10.14
CA ASP A 96 -39.29 12.53 -9.33
C ASP A 96 -38.86 13.93 -9.87
N GLY A 97 -38.21 13.99 -11.05
CA GLY A 97 -37.83 15.23 -11.72
C GLY A 97 -36.44 15.78 -11.37
N ALA A 98 -35.61 15.05 -10.60
CA ALA A 98 -34.26 15.50 -10.33
C ALA A 98 -33.37 15.39 -11.57
N SER A 99 -32.62 16.44 -11.89
CA SER A 99 -31.59 16.39 -12.92
C SER A 99 -30.48 15.41 -12.50
N ARG A 100 -29.69 14.91 -13.48
CA ARG A 100 -28.55 14.02 -13.22
C ARG A 100 -27.54 14.61 -12.21
N VAL A 101 -27.35 15.93 -12.27
CA VAL A 101 -26.45 16.65 -11.34
C VAL A 101 -27.06 16.69 -9.94
N GLN A 102 -28.35 16.97 -9.83
CA GLN A 102 -29.07 16.99 -8.55
C GLN A 102 -29.07 15.60 -7.89
N ALA A 103 -29.38 14.55 -8.63
CA ALA A 103 -29.32 13.18 -8.13
C ALA A 103 -27.91 12.82 -7.63
N ARG A 104 -26.87 13.21 -8.39
CA ARG A 104 -25.47 12.98 -7.98
C ARG A 104 -25.10 13.75 -6.70
N LEU A 105 -25.40 15.03 -6.62
CA LEU A 105 -24.97 15.88 -5.50
C LEU A 105 -25.83 15.70 -4.23
N ARG A 106 -27.12 15.39 -4.36
CA ARG A 106 -28.04 15.29 -3.22
C ARG A 106 -28.29 13.88 -2.71
N ILE A 107 -28.03 12.87 -3.54
CA ILE A 107 -28.27 11.46 -3.17
C ILE A 107 -26.97 10.67 -3.16
N GLN A 108 -26.27 10.63 -4.30
CA GLN A 108 -25.10 9.77 -4.45
C GLN A 108 -23.92 10.24 -3.61
N LEU A 109 -23.52 11.51 -3.73
CA LEU A 109 -22.36 12.05 -3.04
C LEU A 109 -22.49 12.00 -1.50
N PRO A 110 -23.63 12.40 -0.87
CA PRO A 110 -23.77 12.32 0.58
C PRO A 110 -23.66 10.89 1.13
N GLN A 111 -24.16 9.89 0.40
CA GLN A 111 -24.06 8.50 0.80
C GLN A 111 -22.65 7.93 0.61
N GLN A 112 -21.88 8.45 -0.35
CA GLN A 112 -20.48 8.08 -0.57
C GLN A 112 -19.49 8.80 0.38
N LEU A 113 -19.87 9.95 0.93
CA LEU A 113 -18.98 10.75 1.78
C LEU A 113 -18.32 9.98 2.91
N PRO A 114 -18.97 9.07 3.66
CA PRO A 114 -18.31 8.30 4.70
C PRO A 114 -17.18 7.40 4.16
N ALA A 115 -17.39 6.78 3.00
CA ALA A 115 -16.38 5.92 2.36
C ALA A 115 -15.23 6.76 1.77
N LEU A 116 -15.55 7.87 1.10
CA LEU A 116 -14.57 8.78 0.51
C LEU A 116 -13.74 9.49 1.58
N SER A 117 -14.36 9.91 2.70
CA SER A 117 -13.63 10.52 3.81
C SER A 117 -12.69 9.52 4.48
N ALA A 118 -13.12 8.28 4.70
CA ALA A 118 -12.26 7.22 5.23
C ALA A 118 -11.06 6.96 4.32
N ALA A 119 -11.30 6.81 3.01
CA ALA A 119 -10.24 6.60 2.03
C ALA A 119 -9.31 7.80 1.92
N GLY A 120 -9.85 9.02 1.88
CA GLY A 120 -9.06 10.26 1.83
C GLY A 120 -8.18 10.44 3.06
N LEU A 121 -8.67 10.08 4.24
CA LEU A 121 -7.91 10.11 5.49
C LEU A 121 -6.79 9.06 5.51
N LEU A 122 -7.06 7.86 5.00
CA LEU A 122 -6.02 6.83 4.86
C LEU A 122 -4.92 7.29 3.88
N VAL A 123 -5.30 7.88 2.74
CA VAL A 123 -4.35 8.47 1.79
C VAL A 123 -3.56 9.62 2.41
N ALA A 124 -4.21 10.47 3.22
CA ALA A 124 -3.54 11.56 3.92
C ALA A 124 -2.50 11.00 4.91
N LEU A 125 -2.85 9.95 5.64
CA LEU A 125 -1.95 9.27 6.57
C LEU A 125 -0.73 8.67 5.84
N TYR A 126 -0.96 7.88 4.76
CA TYR A 126 0.13 7.31 3.97
C TYR A 126 1.01 8.38 3.31
N SER A 127 0.42 9.51 2.89
CA SER A 127 1.20 10.62 2.35
C SER A 127 2.03 11.34 3.42
N ALA A 128 1.52 11.43 4.66
CA ALA A 128 2.23 12.04 5.78
C ALA A 128 3.40 11.17 6.28
N THR A 129 3.27 9.83 6.15
CA THR A 129 4.27 8.86 6.58
C THR A 129 5.09 8.31 5.41
N SER A 130 5.18 9.05 4.30
CA SER A 130 5.86 8.61 3.07
C SER A 130 7.33 9.00 3.07
N TYR A 131 8.18 8.23 3.71
CA TYR A 131 9.63 8.41 3.70
C TYR A 131 10.25 8.18 2.32
N GLY A 132 10.00 7.01 1.72
CA GLY A 132 10.66 6.57 0.50
C GLY A 132 10.46 7.50 -0.71
N LEU A 133 9.26 8.07 -0.86
CA LEU A 133 8.97 9.02 -1.95
C LEU A 133 9.68 10.35 -1.76
N VAL A 134 9.64 10.88 -0.51
CA VAL A 134 10.23 12.17 -0.20
C VAL A 134 11.74 12.14 -0.33
N ILE A 135 12.42 11.09 0.14
CA ILE A 135 13.88 10.98 0.02
C ILE A 135 14.33 10.86 -1.44
N THR A 136 13.49 10.30 -2.32
CA THR A 136 13.84 10.12 -3.74
C THR A 136 13.50 11.32 -4.62
N LEU A 137 12.42 12.04 -4.34
CA LEU A 137 11.99 13.22 -5.13
C LEU A 137 12.37 14.53 -4.48
N GLY A 138 12.53 14.57 -3.17
CA GLY A 138 12.86 15.79 -2.45
C GLY A 138 14.33 16.21 -2.56
N GLU A 139 15.25 15.29 -2.86
CA GLU A 139 16.70 15.51 -2.98
C GLU A 139 17.31 16.42 -1.89
N GLY A 140 16.75 16.37 -0.67
CA GLY A 140 17.13 17.24 0.45
C GLY A 140 16.55 18.67 0.39
N SER A 141 15.87 19.05 -0.69
CA SER A 141 15.20 20.36 -0.80
C SER A 141 13.83 20.40 -0.12
N VAL A 142 13.18 19.23 0.07
CA VAL A 142 11.92 19.08 0.77
C VAL A 142 12.12 18.18 1.99
N LEU A 143 11.89 18.75 3.16
CA LEU A 143 12.01 18.06 4.44
C LEU A 143 10.62 17.73 4.99
N THR A 144 10.47 16.54 5.54
CA THR A 144 9.28 16.10 6.27
C THR A 144 9.72 15.54 7.62
N LEU A 145 8.78 15.38 8.56
CA LEU A 145 9.09 14.75 9.85
C LEU A 145 9.73 13.38 9.67
N GLU A 146 9.27 12.59 8.69
CA GLU A 146 9.83 11.27 8.38
C GLU A 146 11.30 11.34 7.96
N THR A 147 11.63 12.25 7.05
CA THR A 147 13.02 12.40 6.57
C THR A 147 13.92 12.94 7.67
N GLU A 148 13.46 13.90 8.47
CA GLU A 148 14.19 14.46 9.60
C GLU A 148 14.47 13.42 10.69
N ILE A 149 13.51 12.54 11.01
CA ILE A 149 13.71 11.43 11.95
C ILE A 149 14.86 10.52 11.48
N VAL A 150 14.87 10.17 10.19
CA VAL A 150 15.92 9.29 9.63
C VAL A 150 17.27 9.99 9.59
N VAL A 151 17.31 11.27 9.18
CA VAL A 151 18.56 12.05 9.17
C VAL A 151 19.12 12.17 10.58
N ALA A 152 18.33 12.60 11.55
CA ALA A 152 18.75 12.72 12.96
C ALA A 152 19.25 11.38 13.53
N ALA A 153 18.53 10.27 13.23
CA ALA A 153 18.88 8.96 13.79
C ALA A 153 20.10 8.31 13.13
N LEU A 154 20.16 8.31 11.78
CA LEU A 154 21.14 7.51 11.03
C LEU A 154 22.31 8.31 10.47
N GLN A 155 22.17 9.62 10.24
CA GLN A 155 23.24 10.46 9.71
C GLN A 155 23.90 11.28 10.80
N GLU A 156 23.11 11.91 11.67
CA GLU A 156 23.60 12.74 12.78
C GLU A 156 23.87 11.93 14.05
N LEU A 157 23.39 10.69 14.13
CA LEU A 157 23.45 9.79 15.29
C LEU A 157 22.86 10.44 16.57
N ASN A 158 21.93 11.37 16.38
CA ASN A 158 21.24 12.08 17.44
C ASN A 158 19.88 11.44 17.76
N LEU A 159 19.94 10.33 18.51
CA LEU A 159 18.73 9.57 18.89
C LEU A 159 17.77 10.38 19.75
N GLN A 160 18.25 11.38 20.48
CA GLN A 160 17.38 12.23 21.30
C GLN A 160 16.49 13.11 20.42
N THR A 161 17.05 13.80 19.43
CA THR A 161 16.28 14.61 18.47
C THR A 161 15.35 13.72 17.66
N ALA A 162 15.84 12.59 17.14
CA ALA A 162 15.01 11.62 16.41
C ALA A 162 13.82 11.14 17.26
N GLY A 163 14.03 10.87 18.56
CA GLY A 163 12.99 10.45 19.50
C GLY A 163 11.92 11.53 19.72
N TRP A 164 12.31 12.80 19.87
CA TRP A 164 11.34 13.90 20.00
C TRP A 164 10.51 14.12 18.74
N LEU A 165 11.13 14.05 17.55
CA LEU A 165 10.45 14.16 16.28
C LEU A 165 9.48 12.98 16.07
N ALA A 166 9.90 11.76 16.40
CA ALA A 166 9.07 10.56 16.35
C ALA A 166 7.85 10.65 17.30
N LEU A 167 8.05 11.17 18.51
CA LEU A 167 6.96 11.41 19.45
C LEU A 167 5.98 12.45 18.91
N LEU A 168 6.48 13.59 18.41
CA LEU A 168 5.65 14.63 17.78
C LEU A 168 4.82 14.05 16.64
N GLN A 169 5.43 13.29 15.74
CA GLN A 169 4.74 12.65 14.62
C GLN A 169 3.67 11.66 15.09
N THR A 170 4.00 10.82 16.08
CA THR A 170 3.05 9.86 16.66
C THR A 170 1.83 10.58 17.24
N VAL A 171 2.03 11.66 18.01
CA VAL A 171 0.93 12.46 18.56
C VAL A 171 0.08 13.05 17.43
N MET A 172 0.69 13.64 16.41
CA MET A 172 -0.03 14.21 15.27
C MET A 172 -0.85 13.16 14.51
N THR A 173 -0.27 11.99 14.24
CA THR A 173 -0.96 10.92 13.50
C THR A 173 -2.08 10.28 14.32
N VAL A 174 -1.90 10.09 15.61
CA VAL A 174 -2.94 9.60 16.53
C VAL A 174 -4.10 10.59 16.64
N LEU A 175 -3.81 11.88 16.79
CA LEU A 175 -4.84 12.94 16.81
C LEU A 175 -5.62 12.98 15.49
N PHE A 176 -4.91 12.89 14.38
CA PHE A 176 -5.53 12.85 13.05
C PHE A 176 -6.43 11.61 12.88
N PHE A 177 -5.96 10.44 13.32
CA PHE A 177 -6.76 9.21 13.32
C PHE A 177 -7.98 9.32 14.23
N ALA A 178 -7.83 9.84 15.45
CA ALA A 178 -8.94 10.04 16.39
C ALA A 178 -9.99 11.01 15.82
N LEU A 179 -9.56 12.08 15.16
CA LEU A 179 -10.45 13.03 14.48
C LEU A 179 -11.20 12.34 13.34
N SER A 180 -10.52 11.50 12.57
CA SER A 180 -11.13 10.74 11.48
C SER A 180 -12.26 9.83 11.97
N GLN A 181 -12.06 9.15 13.08
CA GLN A 181 -13.09 8.28 13.68
C GLN A 181 -14.32 9.09 14.14
N ARG A 182 -14.11 10.30 14.69
CA ARG A 182 -15.21 11.20 15.09
C ARG A 182 -16.02 11.70 13.89
N LEU A 183 -15.40 11.87 12.74
CA LEU A 183 -16.05 12.28 11.50
C LEU A 183 -16.84 11.12 10.82
N GLY A 184 -16.93 9.97 11.46
CA GLY A 184 -17.70 8.83 10.98
C GLY A 184 -17.03 8.03 9.87
N ALA A 185 -15.71 8.11 9.75
CA ALA A 185 -14.94 7.29 8.85
C ALA A 185 -15.11 5.80 9.20
N LYS A 186 -15.97 5.12 8.47
CA LYS A 186 -16.13 3.65 8.61
C LYS A 186 -15.06 2.94 7.79
N PRO A 187 -14.55 1.80 8.28
CA PRO A 187 -13.64 0.98 7.48
C PRO A 187 -14.30 0.65 6.13
N THR A 188 -13.64 1.04 5.05
CA THR A 188 -14.18 0.83 3.71
C THR A 188 -13.87 -0.60 3.28
N VAL A 189 -14.86 -1.32 2.78
CA VAL A 189 -14.65 -2.62 2.15
C VAL A 189 -13.92 -2.36 0.83
N LEU A 190 -12.62 -2.63 0.79
CA LEU A 190 -11.75 -2.35 -0.35
C LEU A 190 -12.09 -3.14 -1.62
N PHE A 191 -12.88 -4.22 -1.48
CA PHE A 191 -13.19 -5.17 -2.55
C PHE A 191 -14.67 -5.56 -2.53
N GLY A 192 -15.58 -4.59 -2.35
CA GLY A 192 -17.01 -4.79 -2.53
C GLY A 192 -17.34 -5.14 -3.98
N GLU A 193 -18.42 -5.90 -4.18
CA GLU A 193 -18.97 -6.08 -5.52
C GLU A 193 -19.41 -4.73 -6.06
N VAL A 194 -18.84 -4.34 -7.20
CA VAL A 194 -19.19 -3.07 -7.86
C VAL A 194 -20.39 -3.32 -8.75
N GLU A 195 -21.54 -2.77 -8.37
CA GLU A 195 -22.73 -2.78 -9.22
C GLU A 195 -22.49 -1.95 -10.48
N GLN A 196 -23.00 -2.44 -11.62
CA GLN A 196 -22.83 -1.72 -12.88
C GLN A 196 -23.76 -0.49 -12.93
N HIS A 197 -23.18 0.69 -13.09
CA HIS A 197 -23.92 1.91 -13.26
C HIS A 197 -23.79 2.42 -14.71
N PRO A 198 -24.87 2.41 -15.52
CA PRO A 198 -24.84 3.02 -16.85
C PRO A 198 -24.76 4.56 -16.67
N GLY A 199 -23.82 5.21 -17.35
CA GLY A 199 -23.67 6.65 -17.35
C GLY A 199 -22.35 7.15 -16.79
N GLY A 200 -21.24 6.47 -17.10
CA GLY A 200 -19.89 6.91 -16.76
C GLY A 200 -19.60 8.31 -17.31
N SER A 201 -18.90 9.11 -16.53
CA SER A 201 -18.46 10.44 -16.93
C SER A 201 -17.37 10.31 -18.01
N TRP A 202 -17.53 10.97 -19.15
CA TRP A 202 -16.48 11.05 -20.19
C TRP A 202 -15.19 11.65 -19.63
N LEU A 203 -15.32 12.65 -18.73
CA LEU A 203 -14.18 13.24 -18.01
C LEU A 203 -13.46 12.19 -17.14
N GLY A 204 -14.22 11.33 -16.44
CA GLY A 204 -13.63 10.22 -15.68
C GLY A 204 -12.89 9.24 -16.57
N GLY A 205 -13.41 8.97 -17.78
CA GLY A 205 -12.73 8.16 -18.78
C GLY A 205 -11.43 8.78 -19.29
N LEU A 206 -11.42 10.08 -19.55
CA LEU A 206 -10.24 10.83 -19.99
C LEU A 206 -9.14 10.81 -18.89
N ILE A 207 -9.51 11.13 -17.64
CA ILE A 207 -8.58 11.13 -16.51
C ILE A 207 -8.07 9.69 -16.25
N GLY A 208 -8.96 8.69 -16.33
CA GLY A 208 -8.60 7.28 -16.18
C GLY A 208 -7.64 6.79 -17.26
N ALA A 209 -7.87 7.16 -18.52
CA ALA A 209 -6.95 6.88 -19.62
C ALA A 209 -5.59 7.58 -19.41
N GLY A 210 -5.59 8.82 -18.93
CA GLY A 210 -4.38 9.55 -18.55
C GLY A 210 -3.60 8.85 -17.44
N LEU A 211 -4.29 8.35 -16.41
CA LEU A 211 -3.66 7.57 -15.34
C LEU A 211 -3.06 6.28 -15.88
N ILE A 212 -3.77 5.54 -16.72
CA ILE A 212 -3.28 4.30 -17.37
C ILE A 212 -2.04 4.59 -18.23
N ALA A 213 -2.08 5.68 -19.03
CA ALA A 213 -0.94 6.11 -19.83
C ALA A 213 0.28 6.45 -18.95
N LEU A 214 0.06 7.15 -17.83
CA LEU A 214 1.13 7.47 -16.88
C LEU A 214 1.69 6.21 -16.21
N VAL A 215 0.85 5.22 -15.87
CA VAL A 215 1.31 3.90 -15.39
C VAL A 215 2.19 3.23 -16.42
N ALA A 216 1.77 3.23 -17.69
CA ALA A 216 2.56 2.65 -18.78
C ALA A 216 3.89 3.38 -18.99
N ILE A 217 3.93 4.72 -18.87
CA ILE A 217 5.15 5.54 -18.95
C ILE A 217 6.10 5.23 -17.79
N VAL A 218 5.58 5.15 -16.56
CA VAL A 218 6.37 4.88 -15.35
C VAL A 218 6.97 3.47 -15.39
N VAL A 219 6.14 2.46 -15.63
CA VAL A 219 6.59 1.06 -15.72
C VAL A 219 7.49 0.85 -16.93
N GLY A 220 7.08 1.37 -18.10
CA GLY A 220 7.87 1.34 -19.33
C GLY A 220 9.21 2.05 -19.18
N GLY A 221 9.25 3.17 -18.45
CA GLY A 221 10.49 3.90 -18.14
C GLY A 221 11.47 3.11 -17.28
N VAL A 222 10.97 2.33 -16.32
CA VAL A 222 11.80 1.40 -15.52
C VAL A 222 12.37 0.29 -16.43
N LEU A 223 11.49 -0.33 -17.23
CA LEU A 223 11.89 -1.42 -18.13
C LEU A 223 12.89 -0.95 -19.21
N THR A 224 12.63 0.19 -19.86
CA THR A 224 13.53 0.72 -20.87
C THR A 224 14.90 1.07 -20.31
N ARG A 225 14.97 1.58 -19.08
CA ARG A 225 16.24 1.83 -18.41
C ARG A 225 16.97 0.60 -17.96
N ALA A 226 16.24 -0.45 -17.56
CA ALA A 226 16.85 -1.75 -17.30
C ALA A 226 17.55 -2.32 -18.56
N VAL A 227 17.08 -1.90 -19.75
CA VAL A 227 17.66 -2.28 -21.05
C VAL A 227 18.79 -1.34 -21.49
N SER A 228 18.59 -0.02 -21.33
CA SER A 228 19.44 1.00 -21.97
C SER A 228 20.52 1.59 -21.05
N SER A 229 20.44 1.38 -19.72
CA SER A 229 21.44 1.88 -18.78
C SER A 229 22.56 0.87 -18.57
N GLY A 230 23.78 1.38 -18.36
CA GLY A 230 24.96 0.55 -18.10
C GLY A 230 25.29 -0.40 -19.25
N PRO A 231 25.68 -1.65 -18.93
CA PRO A 231 26.14 -2.62 -19.92
C PRO A 231 25.02 -3.26 -20.77
N GLY A 232 23.74 -2.97 -20.46
CA GLY A 232 22.59 -3.45 -21.22
C GLY A 232 21.79 -4.55 -20.53
N LEU A 233 20.70 -5.01 -21.18
CA LEU A 233 19.70 -5.87 -20.58
C LEU A 233 20.29 -7.15 -19.96
N ILE A 234 21.04 -7.92 -20.75
CA ILE A 234 21.52 -9.25 -20.31
C ILE A 234 22.46 -9.11 -19.12
N GLU A 235 23.39 -8.17 -19.20
CA GLU A 235 24.37 -7.95 -18.13
C GLU A 235 23.74 -7.31 -16.89
N ASN A 236 22.78 -6.40 -17.03
CA ASN A 236 22.06 -5.82 -15.90
C ASN A 236 21.30 -6.91 -15.10
N PHE A 237 20.66 -7.87 -15.78
CA PHE A 237 20.00 -8.99 -15.11
C PHE A 237 20.99 -10.04 -14.60
N ALA A 238 22.07 -10.32 -15.32
CA ALA A 238 23.14 -11.23 -14.84
C ALA A 238 23.80 -10.67 -13.56
N ASN A 239 24.00 -9.34 -13.52
CA ASN A 239 24.60 -8.65 -12.38
C ASN A 239 23.72 -8.62 -11.13
N LEU A 240 22.45 -9.04 -11.18
CA LEU A 240 21.62 -9.21 -9.98
C LEU A 240 22.19 -10.26 -9.01
N GLY A 241 23.01 -11.19 -9.51
CA GLY A 241 23.80 -12.14 -8.71
C GLY A 241 25.13 -11.58 -8.19
N SER A 242 25.45 -10.31 -8.47
CA SER A 242 26.66 -9.64 -7.99
C SER A 242 26.35 -8.64 -6.86
N ARG A 243 27.40 -8.05 -6.27
CA ARG A 243 27.27 -7.02 -5.23
C ARG A 243 27.31 -5.59 -5.77
N GLY A 244 26.98 -5.42 -7.05
CA GLY A 244 27.06 -4.13 -7.75
C GLY A 244 28.46 -3.75 -8.20
N ALA A 245 28.57 -2.67 -8.96
CA ALA A 245 29.87 -2.16 -9.39
C ALA A 245 30.72 -1.78 -8.15
N ARG A 246 31.94 -2.31 -8.08
CA ARG A 246 32.87 -2.12 -6.95
C ARG A 246 32.40 -2.68 -5.60
N ASP A 247 31.60 -3.75 -5.60
CA ASP A 247 31.11 -4.43 -4.38
C ASP A 247 30.47 -3.49 -3.34
N ILE A 248 29.64 -2.55 -3.82
CA ILE A 248 28.99 -1.55 -2.95
C ILE A 248 27.88 -2.13 -2.07
N LEU A 249 27.44 -3.35 -2.37
CA LEU A 249 26.42 -4.06 -1.62
C LEU A 249 27.05 -5.12 -0.71
N ASN A 250 26.47 -5.31 0.47
CA ASN A 250 26.88 -6.38 1.38
C ASN A 250 26.39 -7.77 0.91
N ILE A 251 25.27 -7.78 0.16
CA ILE A 251 24.63 -8.98 -0.39
C ILE A 251 24.23 -8.74 -1.84
N THR A 252 23.94 -9.79 -2.57
CA THR A 252 23.42 -9.70 -3.95
C THR A 252 21.94 -9.27 -3.98
N VAL A 253 21.47 -8.78 -5.13
CA VAL A 253 20.04 -8.46 -5.30
C VAL A 253 19.17 -9.70 -5.17
N VAL A 254 19.66 -10.86 -5.63
CA VAL A 254 18.95 -12.15 -5.53
C VAL A 254 18.77 -12.55 -4.07
N GLU A 255 19.83 -12.44 -3.25
CA GLU A 255 19.74 -12.69 -1.80
C GLU A 255 18.78 -11.72 -1.12
N ALA A 256 18.82 -10.44 -1.48
CA ALA A 256 17.90 -9.44 -0.96
C ALA A 256 16.42 -9.71 -1.34
N ALA A 257 16.17 -10.21 -2.56
CA ALA A 257 14.84 -10.67 -2.97
C ALA A 257 14.39 -11.88 -2.13
N GLY A 258 15.26 -12.84 -1.87
CA GLY A 258 15.00 -13.95 -0.96
C GLY A 258 14.67 -13.49 0.46
N ASN A 259 15.41 -12.53 1.00
CA ASN A 259 15.13 -11.91 2.30
C ASN A 259 13.75 -11.22 2.32
N SER A 260 13.43 -10.47 1.27
CA SER A 260 12.11 -9.82 1.16
C SER A 260 10.96 -10.82 1.12
N LEU A 261 11.11 -11.94 0.40
CA LEU A 261 10.09 -13.00 0.35
C LEU A 261 9.97 -13.73 1.70
N ARG A 262 11.08 -14.00 2.39
CA ARG A 262 11.09 -14.58 3.73
C ARG A 262 10.38 -13.67 4.73
N ASN A 263 10.68 -12.37 4.71
CA ASN A 263 10.04 -11.37 5.57
C ASN A 263 8.55 -11.26 5.28
N LEU A 264 8.17 -11.20 3.99
CA LEU A 264 6.78 -11.20 3.54
C LEU A 264 6.02 -12.43 4.09
N ALA A 265 6.58 -13.62 3.97
CA ALA A 265 5.94 -14.85 4.42
C ALA A 265 5.66 -14.81 5.94
N LEU A 266 6.64 -14.41 6.74
CA LEU A 266 6.49 -14.35 8.19
C LEU A 266 5.57 -13.19 8.62
N ALA A 267 5.78 -11.98 8.10
CA ALA A 267 4.96 -10.82 8.45
C ALA A 267 3.48 -11.03 8.08
N THR A 268 3.21 -11.60 6.88
CA THR A 268 1.85 -11.91 6.44
C THR A 268 1.22 -12.98 7.34
N SER A 269 1.92 -14.06 7.62
CA SER A 269 1.41 -15.15 8.47
C SER A 269 1.06 -14.64 9.88
N VAL A 270 1.98 -13.89 10.50
CA VAL A 270 1.75 -13.29 11.83
C VAL A 270 0.59 -12.32 11.80
N SER A 271 0.55 -11.42 10.80
CA SER A 271 -0.50 -10.41 10.71
C SER A 271 -1.89 -11.01 10.51
N LEU A 272 -2.03 -12.02 9.66
CA LEU A 272 -3.30 -12.72 9.43
C LEU A 272 -3.72 -13.50 10.68
N ALA A 273 -2.81 -14.22 11.33
CA ALA A 273 -3.11 -14.98 12.53
C ALA A 273 -3.56 -14.05 13.68
N VAL A 274 -2.84 -12.96 13.93
CA VAL A 274 -3.20 -12.00 14.97
C VAL A 274 -4.51 -11.30 14.63
N ALA A 275 -4.71 -10.84 13.40
CA ALA A 275 -5.96 -10.21 12.96
C ALA A 275 -7.16 -11.19 13.09
N TRP A 276 -6.96 -12.47 12.76
CA TRP A 276 -7.97 -13.51 12.95
C TRP A 276 -8.34 -13.65 14.43
N ILE A 277 -7.35 -13.82 15.31
CA ILE A 277 -7.58 -13.95 16.76
C ILE A 277 -8.30 -12.71 17.31
N LEU A 278 -7.89 -11.51 16.91
CA LEU A 278 -8.55 -10.27 17.34
C LEU A 278 -9.97 -10.16 16.81
N SER A 279 -10.27 -10.67 15.61
CA SER A 279 -11.61 -10.66 15.03
C SER A 279 -12.61 -11.56 15.77
N THR A 280 -12.13 -12.57 16.54
CA THR A 280 -12.98 -13.44 17.37
C THR A 280 -13.39 -12.78 18.67
N ARG A 281 -12.72 -11.71 19.06
CA ARG A 281 -12.92 -11.03 20.34
C ARG A 281 -13.66 -9.71 20.14
N ARG A 282 -14.35 -9.22 21.16
CA ARG A 282 -14.92 -7.85 21.16
C ARG A 282 -13.81 -6.84 21.44
N VAL A 283 -12.89 -6.67 20.50
CA VAL A 283 -11.81 -5.69 20.63
C VAL A 283 -12.32 -4.33 20.18
N GLY A 284 -11.98 -3.30 20.94
CA GLY A 284 -12.32 -1.93 20.60
C GLY A 284 -11.46 -1.40 19.42
N LEU A 285 -11.76 -0.18 19.01
CA LEU A 285 -11.04 0.52 17.91
C LEU A 285 -9.53 0.70 18.17
N GLY A 286 -9.05 0.45 19.40
CA GLY A 286 -7.63 0.51 19.74
C GLY A 286 -6.72 -0.40 18.90
N VAL A 287 -7.26 -1.50 18.33
CA VAL A 287 -6.53 -2.36 17.38
C VAL A 287 -6.13 -1.59 16.12
N LEU A 288 -6.85 -0.55 15.78
CA LEU A 288 -6.58 0.28 14.60
C LEU A 288 -5.57 1.40 14.88
N ALA A 289 -5.25 1.68 16.14
CA ALA A 289 -4.32 2.75 16.50
C ALA A 289 -2.94 2.65 15.81
N PRO A 290 -2.35 1.44 15.63
CA PRO A 290 -1.08 1.31 14.93
C PRO A 290 -1.10 1.70 13.45
N ILE A 291 -2.27 1.84 12.81
CA ILE A 291 -2.35 2.39 11.44
C ILE A 291 -1.79 3.82 11.40
N GLY A 292 -1.97 4.57 12.47
CA GLY A 292 -1.43 5.92 12.60
C GLY A 292 0.08 5.97 12.88
N LEU A 293 0.73 4.86 13.18
CA LEU A 293 2.16 4.83 13.43
C LEU A 293 2.93 4.69 12.11
N SER A 294 3.93 5.54 11.94
CA SER A 294 4.83 5.45 10.81
C SER A 294 5.74 4.23 10.91
N PRO A 295 5.99 3.51 9.79
CA PRO A 295 7.00 2.46 9.73
C PRO A 295 8.40 2.94 10.16
N VAL A 296 8.78 4.18 9.86
CA VAL A 296 10.03 4.82 10.28
C VAL A 296 10.09 4.92 11.81
N VAL A 297 9.04 5.45 12.44
CA VAL A 297 8.95 5.58 13.90
C VAL A 297 9.00 4.22 14.59
N ILE A 298 8.26 3.23 14.07
CA ILE A 298 8.27 1.87 14.62
C ILE A 298 9.67 1.23 14.44
N GLY A 299 10.31 1.42 13.28
CA GLY A 299 11.65 0.93 13.00
C GLY A 299 12.70 1.55 13.92
N LEU A 300 12.66 2.87 14.13
CA LEU A 300 13.53 3.57 15.08
C LEU A 300 13.31 3.06 16.52
N SER A 301 12.05 2.94 16.94
CA SER A 301 11.71 2.45 18.27
C SER A 301 12.23 1.01 18.48
N ALA A 302 12.09 0.16 17.47
CA ALA A 302 12.62 -1.19 17.50
C ALA A 302 14.15 -1.20 17.53
N LEU A 303 14.82 -0.33 16.77
CA LEU A 303 16.28 -0.18 16.80
C LEU A 303 16.76 0.19 18.23
N VAL A 304 16.15 1.17 18.86
CA VAL A 304 16.49 1.55 20.25
C VAL A 304 16.24 0.38 21.21
N LEU A 305 15.13 -0.36 21.00
CA LEU A 305 14.79 -1.50 21.83
C LEU A 305 15.80 -2.64 21.70
N THR A 306 16.51 -2.80 20.56
CA THR A 306 17.53 -3.85 20.39
C THR A 306 18.64 -3.79 21.46
N GLY A 307 18.94 -2.60 21.99
CA GLY A 307 19.90 -2.42 23.09
C GLY A 307 19.48 -3.08 24.40
N TYR A 308 18.21 -3.44 24.55
CA TYR A 308 17.63 -4.08 25.75
C TYR A 308 17.25 -5.55 25.50
N LEU A 309 17.31 -6.01 24.25
CA LEU A 309 16.98 -7.38 23.89
C LEU A 309 18.19 -8.29 24.01
N PRO A 310 17.98 -9.61 24.26
CA PRO A 310 19.05 -10.59 24.13
C PRO A 310 19.66 -10.54 22.71
N THR A 311 20.97 -10.70 22.60
CA THR A 311 21.72 -10.57 21.33
C THR A 311 21.14 -11.45 20.23
N TRP A 312 20.75 -12.68 20.55
CA TRP A 312 20.17 -13.61 19.56
C TRP A 312 18.88 -13.11 18.92
N LEU A 313 18.11 -12.28 19.64
CA LEU A 313 16.88 -11.67 19.12
C LEU A 313 17.17 -10.33 18.44
N ALA A 314 18.02 -9.51 19.04
CA ALA A 314 18.41 -8.20 18.53
C ALA A 314 19.07 -8.28 17.15
N THR A 315 19.84 -9.35 16.89
CA THR A 315 20.50 -9.60 15.59
C THR A 315 19.74 -10.55 14.69
N SER A 316 18.52 -10.97 15.09
CA SER A 316 17.73 -11.93 14.32
C SER A 316 16.98 -11.25 13.17
N TRP A 317 17.02 -11.87 11.99
CA TRP A 317 16.21 -11.47 10.85
C TRP A 317 14.69 -11.44 11.14
N VAL A 318 14.24 -12.18 12.15
CA VAL A 318 12.82 -12.26 12.56
C VAL A 318 12.31 -10.94 13.12
N LEU A 319 13.20 -10.07 13.59
CA LEU A 319 12.80 -8.80 14.20
C LEU A 319 12.07 -7.89 13.21
N LEU A 320 12.59 -7.75 11.99
CA LEU A 320 11.95 -6.91 10.97
C LEU A 320 10.52 -7.36 10.63
N PRO A 321 10.22 -8.60 10.26
CA PRO A 321 8.85 -9.02 9.95
C PRO A 321 7.90 -8.96 11.15
N ILE A 322 8.37 -9.14 12.39
CA ILE A 322 7.56 -8.89 13.59
C ILE A 322 7.20 -7.41 13.71
N VAL A 323 8.16 -6.54 13.52
CA VAL A 323 7.97 -5.08 13.54
C VAL A 323 7.01 -4.64 12.43
N GLN A 324 7.15 -5.19 11.22
CA GLN A 324 6.21 -4.97 10.12
C GLN A 324 4.78 -5.38 10.50
N SER A 325 4.63 -6.48 11.23
CA SER A 325 3.30 -6.96 11.65
C SER A 325 2.55 -5.94 12.51
N ILE A 326 3.23 -5.03 13.23
CA ILE A 326 2.59 -4.02 14.08
C ILE A 326 1.64 -3.13 13.26
N PHE A 327 2.04 -2.67 12.08
CA PHE A 327 1.19 -1.84 11.22
C PHE A 327 0.41 -2.66 10.16
N LEU A 328 0.76 -3.91 9.92
CA LEU A 328 0.06 -4.79 8.98
C LEU A 328 -1.15 -5.48 9.61
N VAL A 329 -1.10 -5.81 10.91
CA VAL A 329 -2.23 -6.42 11.65
C VAL A 329 -3.50 -5.58 11.55
N PRO A 330 -3.49 -4.26 11.78
CA PRO A 330 -4.68 -3.44 11.62
C PRO A 330 -5.27 -3.47 10.22
N LEU A 331 -4.44 -3.54 9.17
CA LEU A 331 -4.89 -3.64 7.78
C LEU A 331 -5.62 -4.96 7.52
N ALA A 332 -5.06 -6.07 7.97
CA ALA A 332 -5.71 -7.38 7.90
C ALA A 332 -7.02 -7.38 8.71
N PHE A 333 -7.01 -6.81 9.92
CA PHE A 333 -8.17 -6.74 10.79
C PHE A 333 -9.34 -5.95 10.19
N GLN A 334 -9.06 -4.85 9.49
CA GLN A 334 -10.09 -4.05 8.80
C GLN A 334 -10.85 -4.85 7.74
N ILE A 335 -10.22 -5.85 7.15
CA ILE A 335 -10.83 -6.69 6.10
C ILE A 335 -11.52 -7.91 6.74
N ILE A 336 -10.83 -8.60 7.65
CA ILE A 336 -11.29 -9.87 8.23
C ILE A 336 -12.44 -9.64 9.21
N SER A 337 -12.36 -8.62 10.09
CA SER A 337 -13.33 -8.42 11.17
C SER A 337 -14.74 -8.09 10.68
N PRO A 338 -14.98 -7.18 9.71
CA PRO A 338 -16.31 -6.96 9.17
C PRO A 338 -16.87 -8.18 8.44
N ALA A 339 -16.04 -8.85 7.64
CA ALA A 339 -16.44 -10.05 6.91
C ALA A 339 -16.86 -11.18 7.84
N ARG A 340 -16.16 -11.35 8.97
CA ARG A 340 -16.54 -12.34 9.98
C ARG A 340 -17.82 -11.96 10.71
N LYS A 341 -18.03 -10.69 11.01
CA LYS A 341 -19.26 -10.19 11.66
C LYS A 341 -20.49 -10.29 10.75
N SER A 342 -20.32 -10.33 9.44
CA SER A 342 -21.41 -10.52 8.48
C SER A 342 -21.80 -11.98 8.29
N MET A 343 -21.06 -12.93 8.87
CA MET A 343 -21.45 -14.34 8.86
C MET A 343 -22.72 -14.55 9.70
N SER A 344 -23.65 -15.37 9.18
CA SER A 344 -24.86 -15.72 9.90
C SER A 344 -24.52 -16.48 11.19
N GLY A 345 -24.93 -15.94 12.33
CA GLY A 345 -24.83 -16.64 13.61
C GLY A 345 -25.59 -17.96 13.63
N GLU A 346 -26.70 -18.04 12.91
CA GLU A 346 -27.53 -19.22 12.78
C GLU A 346 -26.80 -20.43 12.20
N VAL A 347 -25.95 -20.19 11.15
CA VAL A 347 -25.13 -21.26 10.56
C VAL A 347 -24.12 -21.81 11.56
N LEU A 348 -23.49 -20.91 12.34
CA LEU A 348 -22.53 -21.34 13.38
C LEU A 348 -23.19 -22.05 14.53
N GLU A 349 -24.39 -21.64 14.92
CA GLU A 349 -25.18 -22.29 15.98
C GLU A 349 -25.69 -23.65 15.52
N ALA A 350 -26.23 -23.75 14.30
CA ALA A 350 -26.70 -25.04 13.76
C ALA A 350 -25.55 -26.06 13.70
N ALA A 351 -24.37 -25.67 13.23
CA ALA A 351 -23.22 -26.56 13.20
C ALA A 351 -22.75 -27.00 14.59
N LYS A 352 -22.86 -26.13 15.60
CA LYS A 352 -22.59 -26.53 17.00
C LYS A 352 -23.64 -27.51 17.57
N LEU A 353 -24.90 -27.34 17.19
CA LEU A 353 -25.97 -28.27 17.54
C LEU A 353 -25.75 -29.64 16.91
N ASP A 354 -25.20 -29.67 15.69
CA ASP A 354 -24.79 -30.91 15.02
C ASP A 354 -23.49 -31.52 15.59
N GLY A 355 -22.92 -30.94 16.65
CA GLY A 355 -21.75 -31.47 17.34
C GLY A 355 -20.41 -31.06 16.75
N ALA A 356 -20.33 -30.05 15.84
CA ALA A 356 -19.07 -29.58 15.28
C ALA A 356 -18.19 -28.96 16.37
N ASN A 357 -16.94 -29.42 16.45
CA ASN A 357 -15.93 -28.83 17.33
C ASN A 357 -15.33 -27.57 16.72
N GLY A 358 -14.52 -26.80 17.50
CA GLY A 358 -13.95 -25.55 17.07
C GLY A 358 -13.06 -25.66 15.80
N ILE A 359 -12.34 -26.77 15.62
CA ILE A 359 -11.49 -27.00 14.44
C ILE A 359 -12.36 -27.28 13.20
N GLN A 360 -13.45 -28.03 13.37
CA GLN A 360 -14.42 -28.30 12.30
C GLN A 360 -15.17 -27.02 11.88
N LEU A 361 -15.58 -26.19 12.85
CA LEU A 361 -16.17 -24.88 12.57
C LEU A 361 -15.20 -24.00 11.77
N LEU A 362 -13.95 -23.93 12.21
CA LEU A 362 -12.90 -23.16 11.52
C LEU A 362 -12.67 -23.67 10.11
N GLY A 363 -12.42 -24.99 9.96
CA GLY A 363 -11.99 -25.58 8.69
C GLY A 363 -13.10 -25.75 7.65
N LEU A 364 -14.33 -26.10 8.11
CA LEU A 364 -15.44 -26.43 7.21
C LEU A 364 -16.41 -25.27 6.96
N ILE A 365 -16.45 -24.28 7.85
CA ILE A 365 -17.42 -23.18 7.75
C ILE A 365 -16.71 -21.83 7.65
N GLU A 366 -15.89 -21.45 8.64
CA GLU A 366 -15.31 -20.10 8.69
C GLU A 366 -14.32 -19.85 7.56
N LEU A 367 -13.30 -20.70 7.38
CA LEU A 367 -12.28 -20.54 6.34
C LEU A 367 -12.86 -20.58 4.93
N PRO A 368 -13.74 -21.51 4.55
CA PRO A 368 -14.35 -21.49 3.22
C PRO A 368 -15.21 -20.24 2.97
N THR A 369 -16.01 -19.82 3.95
CA THR A 369 -16.88 -18.65 3.84
C THR A 369 -16.07 -17.35 3.75
N LEU A 370 -14.98 -17.24 4.52
CA LEU A 370 -14.12 -16.06 4.58
C LEU A 370 -12.95 -16.11 3.60
N ARG A 371 -12.91 -17.08 2.69
CA ARG A 371 -11.78 -17.25 1.75
C ARG A 371 -11.50 -15.98 0.94
N LYS A 372 -12.51 -15.33 0.35
CA LYS A 372 -12.32 -14.10 -0.44
C LYS A 372 -11.75 -12.95 0.41
N PRO A 373 -12.31 -12.60 1.59
CA PRO A 373 -11.71 -11.60 2.49
C PRO A 373 -10.31 -11.97 2.96
N LEU A 374 -10.03 -13.24 3.25
CA LEU A 374 -8.70 -13.70 3.66
C LEU A 374 -7.68 -13.53 2.54
N LEU A 375 -8.02 -13.89 1.30
CA LEU A 375 -7.15 -13.68 0.15
C LEU A 375 -6.90 -12.18 -0.10
N ALA A 376 -7.93 -11.34 0.03
CA ALA A 376 -7.77 -9.89 -0.07
C ALA A 376 -6.86 -9.32 1.02
N ALA A 377 -7.02 -9.76 2.26
CA ALA A 377 -6.15 -9.38 3.37
C ALA A 377 -4.70 -9.84 3.13
N THR A 378 -4.52 -11.09 2.67
CA THR A 378 -3.21 -11.64 2.30
C THR A 378 -2.53 -10.77 1.24
N ALA A 379 -3.25 -10.37 0.17
CA ALA A 379 -2.71 -9.52 -0.88
C ALA A 379 -2.17 -8.19 -0.32
N ILE A 380 -3.00 -7.48 0.44
CA ILE A 380 -2.66 -6.17 0.97
C ILE A 380 -1.49 -6.24 1.94
N VAL A 381 -1.52 -7.20 2.86
CA VAL A 381 -0.46 -7.39 3.86
C VAL A 381 0.86 -7.81 3.20
N SER A 382 0.80 -8.73 2.23
CA SER A 382 1.99 -9.18 1.51
C SER A 382 2.65 -8.05 0.73
N LEU A 383 1.85 -7.24 0.03
CA LEU A 383 2.37 -6.09 -0.71
C LEU A 383 2.90 -5.00 0.22
N GLY A 384 2.22 -4.78 1.37
CA GLY A 384 2.69 -3.86 2.40
C GLY A 384 4.03 -4.28 2.99
N SER A 385 4.24 -5.59 3.25
CA SER A 385 5.53 -6.11 3.71
C SER A 385 6.61 -6.05 2.64
N LEU A 386 6.29 -6.43 1.39
CA LEU A 386 7.25 -6.45 0.28
C LEU A 386 7.78 -5.05 -0.06
N GLY A 387 6.90 -4.05 -0.04
CA GLY A 387 7.22 -2.66 -0.37
C GLY A 387 7.73 -1.83 0.80
N GLU A 388 7.81 -2.41 1.99
CA GLU A 388 8.20 -1.68 3.19
C GLU A 388 9.68 -1.29 3.14
N PHE A 389 9.94 -0.01 3.37
CA PHE A 389 11.26 0.59 3.29
C PHE A 389 11.65 1.34 4.58
N GLY A 390 10.68 1.91 5.30
CA GLY A 390 10.92 2.76 6.46
C GLY A 390 11.54 2.02 7.64
N ALA A 391 10.89 0.96 8.14
CA ALA A 391 11.42 0.13 9.21
C ALA A 391 12.66 -0.67 8.76
N ALA A 392 12.67 -1.12 7.48
CA ALA A 392 13.80 -1.81 6.90
C ALA A 392 15.08 -0.95 6.90
N SER A 393 14.95 0.38 6.75
CA SER A 393 16.09 1.31 6.81
C SER A 393 16.82 1.29 8.15
N PHE A 394 16.14 0.91 9.23
CA PHE A 394 16.70 0.82 10.59
C PHE A 394 17.13 -0.60 10.96
N LEU A 395 16.43 -1.63 10.48
CA LEU A 395 16.57 -2.99 10.97
C LEU A 395 17.20 -3.96 9.97
N ALA A 396 17.10 -3.67 8.66
CA ALA A 396 17.61 -4.56 7.60
C ALA A 396 19.03 -4.17 7.17
N TYR A 397 20.01 -4.53 7.95
CA TYR A 397 21.41 -4.27 7.62
C TYR A 397 22.20 -5.57 7.41
N GLY A 398 23.40 -5.43 6.84
CA GLY A 398 24.29 -6.58 6.58
C GLY A 398 23.67 -7.58 5.62
N SER A 399 23.61 -8.83 6.05
CA SER A 399 23.07 -9.98 5.29
C SER A 399 21.53 -9.99 5.19
N ASP A 400 20.84 -9.23 6.02
CA ASP A 400 19.38 -9.23 6.09
C ASP A 400 18.72 -8.08 5.32
N ALA A 401 19.51 -7.34 4.50
CA ALA A 401 19.01 -6.26 3.69
C ALA A 401 17.87 -6.74 2.77
N THR A 402 16.82 -5.90 2.65
CA THR A 402 15.66 -6.17 1.80
C THR A 402 15.89 -5.67 0.39
N LEU A 403 15.11 -6.18 -0.57
CA LEU A 403 15.19 -5.76 -1.97
C LEU A 403 14.97 -4.24 -2.15
N PRO A 404 13.95 -3.60 -1.52
CA PRO A 404 13.81 -2.14 -1.55
C PRO A 404 15.06 -1.39 -1.08
N LEU A 405 15.67 -1.85 0.01
CA LEU A 405 16.86 -1.19 0.57
C LEU A 405 18.08 -1.33 -0.34
N VAL A 406 18.28 -2.50 -0.93
CA VAL A 406 19.36 -2.75 -1.90
C VAL A 406 19.19 -1.91 -3.16
N MET A 407 17.96 -1.83 -3.69
CA MET A 407 17.64 -0.96 -4.83
C MET A 407 17.96 0.51 -4.52
N PHE A 408 17.57 1.00 -3.36
CA PHE A 408 17.88 2.37 -2.92
C PHE A 408 19.39 2.60 -2.81
N ARG A 409 20.15 1.65 -2.25
CA ARG A 409 21.63 1.75 -2.15
C ARG A 409 22.30 1.81 -3.53
N LEU A 410 21.86 0.98 -4.49
CA LEU A 410 22.36 1.01 -5.86
C LEU A 410 22.15 2.37 -6.51
N MET A 411 20.98 2.97 -6.31
CA MET A 411 20.65 4.26 -6.91
C MET A 411 21.29 5.46 -6.21
N SER A 412 21.60 5.32 -4.94
CA SER A 412 22.32 6.37 -4.18
C SER A 412 23.80 6.48 -4.56
N ARG A 413 24.29 5.58 -5.41
CA ARG A 413 25.67 5.58 -5.87
C ARG A 413 25.74 5.93 -7.36
N PRO A 414 26.59 6.90 -7.76
CA PRO A 414 26.73 7.28 -9.15
C PRO A 414 27.31 6.14 -9.99
N GLY A 415 26.86 6.02 -11.23
CA GLY A 415 27.35 5.06 -12.21
C GLY A 415 26.21 4.43 -13.01
N ALA A 416 26.41 4.32 -14.33
CA ALA A 416 25.43 3.75 -15.24
C ALA A 416 25.16 2.27 -14.93
N ASP A 417 26.16 1.53 -14.48
CA ASP A 417 26.07 0.10 -14.14
C ASP A 417 25.18 -0.13 -12.91
N ASN A 418 25.38 0.69 -11.86
CA ASN A 418 24.54 0.63 -10.67
C ASN A 418 23.09 1.03 -10.98
N LEU A 419 22.90 2.02 -11.85
CA LEU A 419 21.57 2.43 -12.31
C LEU A 419 20.89 1.31 -13.11
N GLY A 420 21.59 0.70 -14.07
CA GLY A 420 21.10 -0.42 -14.87
C GLY A 420 20.67 -1.61 -13.98
N MET A 421 21.53 -1.98 -13.04
CA MET A 421 21.26 -3.04 -12.06
C MET A 421 20.08 -2.69 -11.14
N ALA A 422 19.96 -1.43 -10.67
CA ALA A 422 18.83 -0.98 -9.88
C ALA A 422 17.51 -1.04 -10.66
N MET A 423 17.52 -0.68 -11.96
CA MET A 423 16.33 -0.77 -12.81
C MET A 423 15.95 -2.22 -13.13
N ALA A 424 16.92 -3.11 -13.31
CA ALA A 424 16.67 -4.55 -13.43
C ALA A 424 16.07 -5.13 -12.13
N ALA A 425 16.59 -4.74 -10.97
CA ALA A 425 16.02 -5.09 -9.67
C ALA A 425 14.60 -4.55 -9.48
N ALA A 426 14.33 -3.30 -9.90
CA ALA A 426 13.00 -2.71 -9.90
C ALA A 426 12.02 -3.45 -10.81
N SER A 427 12.47 -3.88 -11.99
CA SER A 427 11.67 -4.70 -12.91
C SER A 427 11.33 -6.05 -12.27
N THR A 428 12.29 -6.68 -11.60
CA THR A 428 12.08 -7.92 -10.84
C THR A 428 11.08 -7.71 -9.70
N PHE A 429 11.18 -6.59 -8.97
CA PHE A 429 10.23 -6.25 -7.92
C PHE A 429 8.79 -6.09 -8.47
N ILE A 430 8.62 -5.38 -9.58
CA ILE A 430 7.32 -5.21 -10.24
C ILE A 430 6.73 -6.58 -10.63
N LEU A 431 7.55 -7.46 -11.19
CA LEU A 431 7.13 -8.82 -11.54
C LEU A 431 6.71 -9.63 -10.31
N LEU A 432 7.47 -9.56 -9.21
CA LEU A 432 7.10 -10.21 -7.95
C LEU A 432 5.78 -9.68 -7.41
N ALA A 433 5.59 -8.35 -7.37
CA ALA A 433 4.35 -7.74 -6.91
C ALA A 433 3.16 -8.17 -7.77
N LEU A 434 3.29 -8.13 -9.09
CA LEU A 434 2.26 -8.60 -10.02
C LEU A 434 1.95 -10.09 -9.85
N THR A 435 2.96 -10.92 -9.63
CA THR A 435 2.79 -12.36 -9.39
C THR A 435 2.00 -12.61 -8.10
N VAL A 436 2.31 -11.89 -7.02
CA VAL A 436 1.55 -11.98 -5.76
C VAL A 436 0.09 -11.58 -5.98
N VAL A 437 -0.16 -10.46 -6.66
CA VAL A 437 -1.53 -10.00 -6.97
C VAL A 437 -2.26 -11.00 -7.85
N TRP A 438 -1.61 -11.51 -8.89
CA TRP A 438 -2.19 -12.48 -9.81
C TRP A 438 -2.51 -13.81 -9.11
N ALA A 439 -1.60 -14.36 -8.33
CA ALA A 439 -1.81 -15.61 -7.59
C ALA A 439 -3.00 -15.51 -6.63
N ILE A 440 -3.18 -14.37 -5.99
CA ILE A 440 -4.29 -14.15 -5.06
C ILE A 440 -5.59 -13.90 -5.81
N SER A 441 -5.58 -13.16 -6.92
CA SER A 441 -6.78 -12.91 -7.73
C SER A 441 -7.28 -14.16 -8.46
N SER A 442 -6.39 -15.02 -8.96
CA SER A 442 -6.75 -16.29 -9.59
C SER A 442 -7.39 -17.25 -8.58
N ALA A 443 -6.87 -17.32 -7.36
CA ALA A 443 -7.49 -18.10 -6.28
C ALA A 443 -8.90 -17.64 -5.88
N GLN A 444 -9.28 -16.38 -6.20
CA GLN A 444 -10.64 -15.87 -6.02
C GLN A 444 -11.61 -16.30 -7.14
N THR A 445 -11.11 -16.53 -8.36
CA THR A 445 -11.94 -16.82 -9.55
C THR A 445 -12.27 -18.29 -9.76
N GLU A 446 -11.38 -19.23 -9.41
CA GLU A 446 -11.58 -20.68 -9.64
C GLU A 446 -12.83 -21.28 -8.98
N HIS A 447 -13.55 -20.55 -8.13
CA HIS A 447 -14.76 -21.02 -7.44
C HIS A 447 -16.04 -20.29 -7.88
N GLN A 448 -16.00 -19.43 -8.90
CA GLN A 448 -17.24 -18.92 -9.54
C GLN A 448 -17.76 -19.87 -10.64
N ASP A 449 -16.90 -20.80 -11.09
CA ASP A 449 -17.23 -21.75 -12.17
C ASP A 449 -17.53 -23.18 -11.64
N ARG A 450 -17.59 -23.37 -10.33
CA ARG A 450 -18.04 -24.59 -9.65
C ARG A 450 -19.29 -24.31 -8.79
#